data_cf41102b2c776cc63055c455aea340b8
#
_entry.id   cf41102b2c776cc63055c455aea340b8
#
_cell.length_a   1.000
_cell.length_b   1.000
_cell.length_c   1.000
_cell.angle_alpha   90.00
_cell.angle_beta   90.00
_cell.angle_gamma   90.00
#
_symmetry.space_group_name_H-M   'P 1'
#
loop_
_entity.id
_entity.type
_entity.pdbx_description
1 polymer ?
#
loop_
_entity_poly.entity_id
_entity_poly.type
_entity_poly.pdbx_seq_one_letter_code
_entity_poly.pdbx_strand_id
1 'polypeptide(L)'
;MPTTYDAADESPNVAAALALPRALERGTRGEALRELYTPDATSTEHPNLIAPHGATHDVAQLLAAAEAGSALLSSQRYAIRDVHESGELVIFRYTWTGVVGTDRGPFTAGQEIIAHIAAFATISGGRISRFETYDCYEPFGS
;
A
#
# COMPACT_ATOMS: atom_id res chain seq x y z
N MET A 1 14.59 -8.74 -16.82
CA MET A 1 13.21 -9.23 -16.61
C MET A 1 12.82 -9.05 -15.14
N PRO A 2 11.76 -8.34 -14.86
CA PRO A 2 11.26 -8.36 -13.49
C PRO A 2 10.78 -9.76 -13.16
N THR A 3 11.23 -10.28 -12.03
CA THR A 3 10.78 -11.57 -11.53
C THR A 3 9.42 -11.38 -10.89
N THR A 4 8.43 -12.14 -11.30
CA THR A 4 7.14 -12.15 -10.62
C THR A 4 7.32 -12.87 -9.30
N TYR A 5 6.88 -12.27 -8.21
CA TYR A 5 6.91 -12.90 -6.92
C TYR A 5 6.03 -14.15 -6.91
N ASP A 6 6.57 -15.27 -6.42
CA ASP A 6 5.84 -16.53 -6.30
C ASP A 6 5.27 -16.65 -4.88
N ALA A 7 3.94 -16.75 -4.77
CA ALA A 7 3.23 -16.84 -3.51
C ALA A 7 3.13 -18.27 -2.96
N ALA A 8 3.70 -19.27 -3.64
CA ALA A 8 3.51 -20.68 -3.28
C ALA A 8 3.98 -21.03 -1.85
N ASP A 9 5.02 -20.36 -1.36
CA ASP A 9 5.69 -20.69 -0.10
C ASP A 9 5.59 -19.56 0.93
N GLU A 10 4.49 -18.80 0.97
CA GLU A 10 4.35 -17.71 1.91
C GLU A 10 4.25 -18.21 3.35
N SER A 11 5.11 -17.67 4.22
CA SER A 11 4.96 -17.85 5.66
C SER A 11 3.73 -17.11 6.17
N PRO A 12 3.25 -17.42 7.40
CA PRO A 12 2.13 -16.66 7.98
C PRO A 12 2.38 -15.16 8.06
N ASN A 13 3.61 -14.73 8.40
CA ASN A 13 3.94 -13.31 8.49
C ASN A 13 3.95 -12.65 7.11
N VAL A 14 4.52 -13.32 6.11
CA VAL A 14 4.50 -12.80 4.74
C VAL A 14 3.07 -12.70 4.23
N ALA A 15 2.25 -13.72 4.47
CA ALA A 15 0.84 -13.69 4.07
C ALA A 15 0.09 -12.52 4.73
N ALA A 16 0.34 -12.27 6.02
CA ALA A 16 -0.28 -11.15 6.74
C ALA A 16 0.15 -9.80 6.17
N ALA A 17 1.42 -9.64 5.83
CA ALA A 17 1.92 -8.40 5.24
C ALA A 17 1.33 -8.16 3.85
N LEU A 18 1.32 -9.18 2.99
CA LEU A 18 0.83 -9.06 1.62
C LEU A 18 -0.70 -9.00 1.53
N ALA A 19 -1.40 -9.38 2.60
CA ALA A 19 -2.85 -9.25 2.65
C ALA A 19 -3.30 -7.80 2.43
N LEU A 20 -2.51 -6.82 2.87
CA LEU A 20 -2.85 -5.41 2.73
C LEU A 20 -2.86 -4.95 1.26
N PRO A 21 -1.76 -5.03 0.49
CA PRO A 21 -1.80 -4.63 -0.91
C PRO A 21 -2.82 -5.43 -1.72
N ARG A 22 -2.99 -6.71 -1.43
CA ARG A 22 -3.99 -7.54 -2.10
C ARG A 22 -5.41 -7.07 -1.82
N ALA A 23 -5.70 -6.68 -0.57
CA ALA A 23 -7.01 -6.16 -0.18
C ALA A 23 -7.28 -4.80 -0.85
N LEU A 24 -6.30 -3.90 -0.85
CA LEU A 24 -6.44 -2.59 -1.47
C LEU A 24 -6.66 -2.70 -2.97
N GLU A 25 -5.98 -3.62 -3.64
CA GLU A 25 -6.16 -3.87 -5.08
C GLU A 25 -7.59 -4.34 -5.39
N ARG A 26 -8.19 -5.13 -4.52
CA ARG A 26 -9.58 -5.58 -4.66
C ARG A 26 -10.61 -4.54 -4.26
N GLY A 27 -10.18 -3.39 -3.72
CA GLY A 27 -11.08 -2.35 -3.25
C GLY A 27 -11.67 -2.61 -1.87
N THR A 28 -11.04 -3.46 -1.06
CA THR A 28 -11.47 -3.75 0.31
C THR A 28 -11.44 -2.47 1.15
N ARG A 29 -12.51 -2.25 1.95
CA ARG A 29 -12.67 -1.08 2.80
C ARG A 29 -13.36 -1.46 4.11
N GLY A 30 -13.44 -0.51 5.05
CA GLY A 30 -14.19 -0.67 6.29
C GLY A 30 -13.64 -1.76 7.20
N GLU A 31 -14.55 -2.52 7.82
CA GLU A 31 -14.17 -3.55 8.81
C GLU A 31 -13.26 -4.63 8.24
N ALA A 32 -13.48 -5.03 6.99
CA ALA A 32 -12.64 -6.04 6.35
C ALA A 32 -11.19 -5.56 6.23
N LEU A 33 -10.99 -4.27 5.99
CA LEU A 33 -9.65 -3.67 5.96
C LEU A 33 -9.09 -3.51 7.37
N ARG A 34 -9.92 -3.08 8.33
CA ARG A 34 -9.53 -2.92 9.73
C ARG A 34 -8.96 -4.22 10.31
N GLU A 35 -9.51 -5.35 9.93
CA GLU A 35 -9.10 -6.67 10.46
C GLU A 35 -7.66 -7.03 10.11
N LEU A 36 -7.05 -6.37 9.13
CA LEU A 36 -5.65 -6.61 8.76
C LEU A 36 -4.66 -5.96 9.72
N TYR A 37 -5.13 -5.06 10.59
CA TYR A 37 -4.29 -4.28 11.50
C TYR A 37 -4.57 -4.63 12.95
N THR A 38 -3.54 -4.46 13.80
CA THR A 38 -3.79 -4.43 15.25
C THR A 38 -4.52 -3.13 15.58
N PRO A 39 -5.30 -3.08 16.70
CA PRO A 39 -6.06 -1.88 17.03
C PRO A 39 -5.23 -0.61 17.19
N ASP A 40 -3.97 -0.74 17.62
CA ASP A 40 -3.04 0.37 17.83
C ASP A 40 -2.05 0.55 16.69
N ALA A 41 -2.30 -0.06 15.54
CA ALA A 41 -1.38 -0.01 14.41
C ALA A 41 -1.16 1.42 13.92
N THR A 42 0.06 1.67 13.42
CA THR A 42 0.41 2.93 12.78
C THR A 42 1.00 2.68 11.41
N SER A 43 0.84 3.65 10.51
CA SER A 43 1.42 3.61 9.18
C SER A 43 2.11 4.93 8.92
N THR A 44 3.36 4.87 8.50
CA THR A 44 4.16 6.04 8.17
C THR A 44 4.54 6.01 6.70
N GLU A 45 4.18 7.08 6.01
CA GLU A 45 4.60 7.34 4.64
C GLU A 45 5.64 8.44 4.70
N HIS A 46 6.86 8.17 4.24
CA HIS A 46 7.93 9.15 4.24
C HIS A 46 7.68 10.23 3.18
N PRO A 47 8.31 11.44 3.33
CA PRO A 47 8.11 12.52 2.38
C PRO A 47 8.30 12.05 0.93
N ASN A 48 7.36 12.43 0.08
CA ASN A 48 7.33 12.02 -1.31
C ASN A 48 6.57 13.06 -2.15
N LEU A 49 6.43 12.81 -3.43
CA LEU A 49 5.84 13.76 -4.35
C LEU A 49 4.36 14.07 -4.08
N ILE A 50 3.62 13.11 -3.52
CA ILE A 50 2.20 13.27 -3.16
C ILE A 50 2.06 13.88 -1.77
N ALA A 51 2.89 13.42 -0.82
CA ALA A 51 2.89 13.88 0.56
C ALA A 51 4.27 14.47 0.88
N PRO A 52 4.51 15.76 0.54
CA PRO A 52 5.85 16.36 0.67
C PRO A 52 6.42 16.38 2.08
N HIS A 53 5.55 16.33 3.10
CA HIS A 53 5.97 16.32 4.50
C HIS A 53 5.84 14.93 5.13
N GLY A 54 5.48 13.92 4.32
CA GLY A 54 5.12 12.61 4.83
C GLY A 54 3.82 12.62 5.62
N ALA A 55 3.46 11.47 6.16
CA ALA A 55 2.25 11.33 6.97
C ALA A 55 2.36 10.11 7.86
N THR A 56 1.83 10.20 9.09
CA THR A 56 1.66 9.06 9.97
C THR A 56 0.18 8.95 10.32
N HIS A 57 -0.37 7.77 10.13
CA HIS A 57 -1.80 7.51 10.31
C HIS A 57 -2.03 6.40 11.34
N ASP A 58 -3.10 6.55 12.12
CA ASP A 58 -3.68 5.45 12.89
C ASP A 58 -4.65 4.65 12.01
N VAL A 59 -5.27 3.61 12.55
CA VAL A 59 -6.16 2.74 11.79
C VAL A 59 -7.37 3.52 11.24
N ALA A 60 -7.98 4.39 12.05
CA ALA A 60 -9.13 5.18 11.59
C ALA A 60 -8.78 6.06 10.40
N GLN A 61 -7.59 6.69 10.44
CA GLN A 61 -7.10 7.51 9.34
C GLN A 61 -6.78 6.68 8.10
N LEU A 62 -6.26 5.46 8.29
CA LEU A 62 -6.00 4.54 7.18
C LEU A 62 -7.29 4.12 6.48
N LEU A 63 -8.35 3.86 7.25
CA LEU A 63 -9.64 3.51 6.67
C LEU A 63 -10.23 4.69 5.89
N ALA A 64 -10.09 5.91 6.42
CA ALA A 64 -10.53 7.11 5.71
C ALA A 64 -9.74 7.34 4.42
N ALA A 65 -8.44 7.08 4.44
CA ALA A 65 -7.58 7.19 3.25
C ALA A 65 -7.98 6.19 2.17
N ALA A 66 -8.36 4.97 2.56
CA ALA A 66 -8.84 3.96 1.61
C ALA A 66 -10.14 4.39 0.94
N GLU A 67 -11.05 5.02 1.69
CA GLU A 67 -12.29 5.56 1.13
C GLU A 67 -11.99 6.69 0.13
N ALA A 68 -11.10 7.61 0.49
CA ALA A 68 -10.72 8.71 -0.39
C ALA A 68 -10.04 8.21 -1.67
N GLY A 69 -9.17 7.22 -1.56
CA GLY A 69 -8.50 6.60 -2.71
C GLY A 69 -9.50 5.92 -3.64
N SER A 70 -10.47 5.22 -3.07
CA SER A 70 -11.53 4.57 -3.83
C SER A 70 -12.40 5.57 -4.60
N ALA A 71 -12.60 6.77 -4.04
CA ALA A 71 -13.36 7.82 -4.71
C ALA A 71 -12.57 8.47 -5.85
N LEU A 72 -11.25 8.55 -5.73
CA LEU A 72 -10.39 9.17 -6.73
C LEU A 72 -10.03 8.23 -7.87
N LEU A 73 -9.72 6.96 -7.55
CA LEU A 73 -9.15 6.00 -8.49
C LEU A 73 -10.23 5.09 -9.08
N SER A 74 -10.18 4.86 -10.38
CA SER A 74 -11.03 3.84 -11.03
C SER A 74 -10.46 2.44 -10.81
N SER A 75 -9.13 2.33 -10.67
CA SER A 75 -8.46 1.07 -10.37
C SER A 75 -7.10 1.33 -9.76
N GLN A 76 -6.58 0.33 -9.05
CA GLN A 76 -5.18 0.33 -8.61
C GLN A 76 -4.63 -1.09 -8.64
N ARG A 77 -3.35 -1.19 -8.87
CA ARG A 77 -2.65 -2.47 -8.98
C ARG A 77 -1.36 -2.43 -8.21
N TYR A 78 -1.07 -3.52 -7.51
CA TYR A 78 0.12 -3.71 -6.71
C TYR A 78 0.91 -4.89 -7.29
N ALA A 79 1.94 -4.60 -8.07
CA ALA A 79 2.80 -5.64 -8.65
C ALA A 79 3.96 -5.92 -7.70
N ILE A 80 3.84 -6.98 -6.91
CA ILE A 80 4.87 -7.38 -5.94
C ILE A 80 6.11 -7.86 -6.68
N ARG A 81 7.28 -7.33 -6.33
CA ARG A 81 8.55 -7.67 -6.97
C ARG A 81 9.35 -8.67 -6.16
N ASP A 82 9.53 -8.42 -4.88
CA ASP A 82 10.25 -9.33 -3.99
C ASP A 82 9.78 -9.14 -2.55
N VAL A 83 10.04 -10.15 -1.73
CA VAL A 83 9.65 -10.17 -0.32
C VAL A 83 10.77 -10.79 0.49
N HIS A 84 11.07 -10.19 1.64
CA HIS A 84 12.07 -10.68 2.56
C HIS A 84 11.48 -10.68 3.97
N GLU A 85 11.78 -11.70 4.74
CA GLU A 85 11.27 -11.85 6.11
C GLU A 85 12.43 -11.95 7.09
N SER A 86 12.33 -11.18 8.19
CA SER A 86 13.29 -11.23 9.29
C SER A 86 12.52 -11.15 10.60
N GLY A 87 12.28 -12.30 11.24
CA GLY A 87 11.44 -12.37 12.43
C GLY A 87 10.03 -11.88 12.12
N GLU A 88 9.57 -10.89 12.87
CA GLU A 88 8.25 -10.28 12.67
C GLU A 88 8.23 -9.20 11.60
N LEU A 89 9.38 -8.86 11.03
CA LEU A 89 9.48 -7.82 10.00
C LEU A 89 9.41 -8.47 8.63
N VAL A 90 8.53 -7.95 7.78
CA VAL A 90 8.42 -8.32 6.37
C VAL A 90 8.73 -7.08 5.54
N ILE A 91 9.73 -7.21 4.66
CA ILE A 91 10.14 -6.13 3.77
C ILE A 91 9.76 -6.56 2.36
N PHE A 92 9.05 -5.71 1.63
CA PHE A 92 8.70 -6.03 0.26
C PHE A 92 8.68 -4.80 -0.63
N ARG A 93 9.01 -5.03 -1.90
CA ARG A 93 9.00 -3.98 -2.91
C ARG A 93 7.91 -4.27 -3.92
N TYR A 94 7.25 -3.21 -4.36
CA TYR A 94 6.21 -3.34 -5.38
C TYR A 94 6.13 -2.08 -6.24
N THR A 95 5.56 -2.25 -7.41
CA THR A 95 5.17 -1.11 -8.26
C THR A 95 3.67 -0.93 -8.12
N TRP A 96 3.29 0.25 -7.70
CA TRP A 96 1.89 0.63 -7.58
C TRP A 96 1.49 1.45 -8.81
N THR A 97 0.35 1.12 -9.41
CA THR A 97 -0.22 1.86 -10.52
C THR A 97 -1.66 2.19 -10.17
N GLY A 98 -1.97 3.48 -10.10
CA GLY A 98 -3.34 3.96 -9.90
C GLY A 98 -3.83 4.63 -11.16
N VAL A 99 -5.09 4.40 -11.53
CA VAL A 99 -5.75 5.07 -12.65
C VAL A 99 -6.76 6.04 -12.08
N VAL A 100 -6.60 7.31 -12.40
CA VAL A 100 -7.50 8.37 -11.92
C VAL A 100 -8.86 8.22 -12.59
N GLY A 101 -9.92 8.19 -11.79
CA GLY A 101 -11.28 7.98 -12.29
C GLY A 101 -12.04 9.27 -12.56
N THR A 102 -11.60 10.38 -11.96
CA THR A 102 -12.27 11.68 -12.07
C THR A 102 -11.23 12.78 -11.99
N ASP A 103 -11.48 13.89 -12.67
CA ASP A 103 -10.58 15.05 -12.61
C ASP A 103 -10.50 15.58 -11.18
N ARG A 104 -9.27 15.76 -10.67
CA ARG A 104 -9.05 16.26 -9.32
C ARG A 104 -7.68 16.90 -9.17
N GLY A 105 -7.65 18.21 -8.86
CA GLY A 105 -6.40 18.93 -8.73
C GLY A 105 -5.57 18.82 -9.99
N PRO A 106 -4.28 18.41 -9.89
CA PRO A 106 -3.42 18.25 -11.06
C PRO A 106 -3.72 16.97 -11.87
N PHE A 107 -4.65 16.13 -11.41
CA PHE A 107 -4.92 14.84 -12.02
C PHE A 107 -6.15 14.90 -12.93
N THR A 108 -6.09 14.20 -14.07
CA THR A 108 -7.20 14.08 -15.01
C THR A 108 -7.65 12.63 -15.11
N ALA A 109 -8.94 12.42 -15.36
CA ALA A 109 -9.50 11.08 -15.51
C ALA A 109 -8.75 10.29 -16.60
N GLY A 110 -8.42 9.03 -16.29
CA GLY A 110 -7.66 8.15 -17.18
C GLY A 110 -6.14 8.24 -17.00
N GLN A 111 -5.65 9.22 -16.27
CA GLN A 111 -4.20 9.36 -16.01
C GLN A 111 -3.72 8.22 -15.15
N GLU A 112 -2.54 7.65 -15.47
CA GLU A 112 -1.86 6.69 -14.62
C GLU A 112 -0.89 7.39 -13.70
N ILE A 113 -0.90 6.98 -12.43
CA ILE A 113 0.08 7.39 -11.44
C ILE A 113 0.87 6.15 -11.08
N ILE A 114 2.20 6.22 -11.19
CA ILE A 114 3.08 5.07 -10.96
C ILE A 114 4.04 5.40 -9.84
N ALA A 115 4.17 4.49 -8.87
CA ALA A 115 5.12 4.63 -7.77
C ALA A 115 5.88 3.33 -7.56
N HIS A 116 7.18 3.45 -7.33
CA HIS A 116 8.05 2.34 -6.94
C HIS A 116 8.23 2.42 -5.43
N ILE A 117 7.78 1.39 -4.72
CA ILE A 117 7.59 1.48 -3.27
C ILE A 117 8.38 0.37 -2.58
N ALA A 118 9.06 0.74 -1.48
CA ALA A 118 9.62 -0.19 -0.52
C ALA A 118 8.79 -0.10 0.76
N ALA A 119 8.29 -1.23 1.23
CA ALA A 119 7.41 -1.31 2.39
C ALA A 119 8.02 -2.19 3.48
N PHE A 120 7.86 -1.77 4.72
CA PHE A 120 8.31 -2.46 5.91
C PHE A 120 7.10 -2.70 6.81
N ALA A 121 6.70 -3.95 6.96
CA ALA A 121 5.55 -4.32 7.77
C ALA A 121 6.01 -5.12 8.99
N THR A 122 5.64 -4.66 10.19
CA THR A 122 5.83 -5.43 11.41
C THR A 122 4.53 -6.17 11.70
N ILE A 123 4.64 -7.48 11.91
CA ILE A 123 3.49 -8.35 12.12
C ILE A 123 3.43 -8.76 13.60
N SER A 124 2.26 -8.69 14.19
CA SER A 124 2.00 -9.10 15.56
C SER A 124 0.70 -9.89 15.60
N GLY A 125 0.80 -11.18 15.98
CA GLY A 125 -0.39 -12.04 16.08
C GLY A 125 -1.16 -12.18 14.77
N GLY A 126 -0.46 -12.19 13.64
CA GLY A 126 -1.09 -12.34 12.32
C GLY A 126 -1.67 -11.06 11.75
N ARG A 127 -1.40 -9.91 12.36
CA ARG A 127 -1.89 -8.60 11.91
C ARG A 127 -0.76 -7.60 11.81
N ILE A 128 -0.94 -6.58 10.99
CA ILE A 128 0.04 -5.51 10.84
C ILE A 128 -0.06 -4.59 12.05
N SER A 129 1.04 -4.46 12.80
CA SER A 129 1.14 -3.52 13.93
C SER A 129 1.82 -2.22 13.53
N ARG A 130 2.66 -2.25 12.51
CA ARG A 130 3.36 -1.09 12.01
C ARG A 130 3.63 -1.27 10.52
N PHE A 131 3.41 -0.21 9.78
CA PHE A 131 3.65 -0.19 8.34
C PHE A 131 4.40 1.07 7.98
N GLU A 132 5.45 0.95 7.16
CA GLU A 132 6.28 2.09 6.79
C GLU A 132 6.61 1.98 5.31
N THR A 133 6.46 3.09 4.55
CA THR A 133 6.75 3.08 3.12
C THR A 133 7.66 4.21 2.68
N TYR A 134 8.46 3.91 1.67
CA TYR A 134 9.28 4.84 0.92
C TYR A 134 8.76 4.80 -0.51
N ASP A 135 8.13 5.89 -0.94
CA ASP A 135 7.36 5.95 -2.19
C ASP A 135 8.10 6.83 -3.20
N CYS A 136 8.52 6.22 -4.31
CA CYS A 136 9.20 6.93 -5.39
C CYS A 136 8.24 7.04 -6.58
N TYR A 137 7.58 8.18 -6.71
CA TYR A 137 6.62 8.43 -7.79
C TYR A 137 7.35 8.79 -9.08
N GLU A 138 6.86 8.24 -10.20
CA GLU A 138 7.26 8.73 -11.51
C GLU A 138 6.66 10.11 -11.75
N PRO A 139 7.30 10.97 -12.54
CA PRO A 139 6.77 12.32 -12.79
C PRO A 139 5.36 12.30 -13.35
N PHE A 140 4.54 13.26 -12.92
CA PHE A 140 3.16 13.39 -13.40
C PHE A 140 3.11 14.19 -14.69
N GLY A 141 2.19 13.83 -15.58
CA GLY A 141 1.84 14.66 -16.71
C GLY A 141 2.93 14.86 -17.74
N SER A 142 3.74 13.87 -17.97
CA SER A 142 4.75 13.94 -19.04
C SER A 142 4.12 13.99 -20.42
#